data_38bc99abd26c08171b15835f29ba7b5a
#
_entry.id   38bc99abd26c08171b15835f29ba7b5a
#
_cell.length_a   1.000
_cell.length_b   1.000
_cell.length_c   1.000
_cell.angle_alpha   90.00
_cell.angle_beta   90.00
_cell.angle_gamma   90.00
#
_symmetry.space_group_name_H-M   'P 1'
#
loop_
_entity.id
_entity.type
_entity.pdbx_description
1 polymer ?
#
loop_
_entity_poly.entity_id
_entity_poly.type
_entity_poly.pdbx_seq_one_letter_code
_entity_poly.pdbx_strand_id
1 'polypeptide(L)'
;LHKVATALKKNTSFFLEEVELPEISVTEGRDPVILSERPRVSMRPLTNGIPGGKIHLYSLTAEPGGGISGFVPDHVHEGDECGWVLSGRIQVKIGDEVFDLKKGDSIHFSGARPHGIRNVGDEPSESIWAALSVAL
;
A
#
# COMPACT_ATOMS: atom_id res chain seq x y z
N LEU A 1 25.76 -3.19 -8.06
CA LEU A 1 26.00 -2.19 -8.17
C LEU A 1 25.96 -1.96 -8.23
N HIS A 2 26.12 -2.49 -8.20
CA HIS A 2 26.37 -1.42 -8.14
C HIS A 2 26.44 -1.07 -8.42
N LYS A 3 26.64 -1.32 -8.68
CA LYS A 3 26.94 -0.25 -8.84
C LYS A 3 27.03 0.34 -9.49
N VAL A 4 27.03 0.15 -9.76
CA VAL A 4 27.32 1.37 -10.28
C VAL A 4 27.77 1.70 -10.64
N ALA A 5 28.11 1.52 -10.77
CA ALA A 5 28.74 2.47 -11.02
C ALA A 5 29.25 2.28 -11.20
N THR A 6 29.44 1.72 -11.24
CA THR A 6 30.08 2.32 -11.36
C THR A 6 30.10 2.30 -12.00
N ALA A 7 30.25 1.93 -12.25
CA ALA A 7 30.46 2.80 -12.66
C ALA A 7 30.28 3.05 -13.33
N LEU A 8 30.25 2.43 -13.45
CA LEU A 8 30.27 3.51 -13.85
C LEU A 8 30.34 3.82 -14.03
N LYS A 9 30.63 3.40 -14.24
CA LYS A 9 30.92 4.47 -14.19
C LYS A 9 30.84 5.00 -14.53
N LYS A 10 30.78 4.71 -14.72
CA LYS A 10 30.84 5.88 -14.75
C LYS A 10 30.59 6.47 -15.00
N ASN A 11 30.68 6.07 -15.23
CA ASN A 11 30.57 7.22 -15.18
C ASN A 11 30.21 7.69 -15.09
N THR A 12 30.06 7.53 -15.12
CA THR A 12 29.77 8.45 -14.74
C THR A 12 29.32 8.90 -14.61
N SER A 13 29.52 8.67 -14.80
CA SER A 13 29.06 9.45 -14.39
C SER A 13 28.27 9.63 -14.48
N PHE A 14 28.17 9.45 -14.52
CA PHE A 14 27.52 10.02 -14.21
C PHE A 14 26.92 9.95 -13.98
N PHE A 15 26.96 9.74 -13.93
CA PHE A 15 26.64 10.00 -13.29
C PHE A 15 26.24 10.00 -12.83
N LEU A 16 26.42 9.98 -13.01
CA LEU A 16 26.12 10.10 -12.28
C LEU A 16 26.19 10.15 -11.44
N GLU A 17 26.24 10.88 -11.47
CA GLU A 17 26.45 11.00 -10.45
C GLU A 17 26.22 9.97 -9.72
N GLU A 18 26.76 9.56 -9.47
CA GLU A 18 26.46 8.68 -8.78
C GLU A 18 25.91 8.78 -7.69
N VAL A 19 25.30 8.65 -7.73
CA VAL A 19 24.42 8.85 -6.60
C VAL A 19 24.33 7.60 -5.79
N GLU A 20 24.75 7.68 -4.59
CA GLU A 20 24.52 6.58 -3.72
C GLU A 20 23.03 6.45 -3.47
N LEU A 21 22.51 5.24 -3.65
CA LEU A 21 21.12 4.98 -3.39
C LEU A 21 20.96 4.77 -1.88
N PRO A 22 20.09 5.51 -1.22
CA PRO A 22 19.92 5.36 0.21
C PRO A 22 19.31 4.00 0.53
N GLU A 23 19.80 3.39 1.59
CA GLU A 23 19.24 2.15 2.12
C GLU A 23 18.20 2.42 3.18
N ILE A 24 18.05 3.68 3.56
CA ILE A 24 17.13 4.08 4.62
C ILE A 24 16.40 5.33 4.13
N SER A 25 15.10 5.35 4.32
CA SER A 25 14.34 6.57 4.11
C SER A 25 13.50 6.85 5.34
N VAL A 26 13.39 8.13 5.67
CA VAL A 26 12.47 8.60 6.69
C VAL A 26 11.45 9.45 5.97
N THR A 27 10.19 9.10 6.11
CA THR A 27 9.11 9.83 5.45
C THR A 27 8.36 10.60 6.51
N GLU A 28 8.30 11.93 6.33
CA GLU A 28 7.51 12.76 7.22
C GLU A 28 6.03 12.59 6.88
N GLY A 29 5.17 12.95 7.83
CA GLY A 29 3.74 12.82 7.64
C GLY A 29 3.28 13.48 6.35
N ARG A 30 2.42 12.79 5.63
CA ARG A 30 1.95 13.24 4.32
C ARG A 30 0.45 13.41 4.35
N ASP A 31 -0.03 14.26 3.47
CA ASP A 31 -1.46 14.45 3.32
C ASP A 31 -2.08 13.23 2.66
N PRO A 32 -3.32 12.92 3.02
CA PRO A 32 -4.01 11.81 2.38
C PRO A 32 -4.42 12.17 0.96
N VAL A 33 -4.53 11.14 0.14
CA VAL A 33 -5.10 11.26 -1.19
C VAL A 33 -6.56 10.87 -1.09
N ILE A 34 -7.44 11.73 -1.60
CA ILE A 34 -8.87 11.48 -1.55
C ILE A 34 -9.24 10.60 -2.73
N LEU A 35 -9.78 9.42 -2.44
CA LEU A 35 -10.19 8.47 -3.45
C LEU A 35 -11.67 8.59 -3.77
N SER A 36 -12.46 9.03 -2.80
CA SER A 36 -13.90 9.24 -2.97
C SER A 36 -14.33 10.31 -2.01
N GLU A 37 -15.26 11.17 -2.44
CA GLU A 37 -15.76 12.24 -1.59
C GLU A 37 -16.99 11.83 -0.79
N ARG A 38 -17.82 10.94 -1.33
CA ARG A 38 -19.09 10.54 -0.70
C ARG A 38 -19.43 9.12 -1.07
N PRO A 39 -19.28 8.18 -0.16
CA PRO A 39 -18.68 8.34 1.16
C PRO A 39 -17.20 8.64 1.04
N ARG A 40 -16.67 9.37 2.00
CA ARG A 40 -15.27 9.78 1.93
C ARG A 40 -14.36 8.59 2.15
N VAL A 41 -13.43 8.42 1.27
CA VAL A 41 -12.39 7.41 1.36
C VAL A 41 -11.07 8.08 1.03
N SER A 42 -10.10 7.92 1.90
CA SER A 42 -8.79 8.50 1.68
C SER A 42 -7.71 7.47 1.97
N MET A 43 -6.61 7.63 1.28
CA MET A 43 -5.44 6.77 1.43
C MET A 43 -4.23 7.64 1.66
N ARG A 44 -3.41 7.25 2.62
CA ARG A 44 -2.18 7.98 2.92
C ARG A 44 -1.00 7.04 2.76
N PRO A 45 -0.11 7.32 1.79
CA PRO A 45 1.15 6.58 1.74
C PRO A 45 1.95 6.88 3.00
N LEU A 46 2.49 5.84 3.62
CA LEU A 46 3.20 5.97 4.88
C LEU A 46 4.71 5.94 4.70
N THR A 47 5.17 5.55 3.54
CA THR A 47 6.59 5.55 3.25
C THR A 47 6.81 5.96 1.80
N ASN A 48 7.89 6.70 1.58
CA ASN A 48 8.32 7.00 0.21
C ASN A 48 9.09 5.83 -0.41
N GLY A 49 9.36 4.80 0.38
CA GLY A 49 10.12 3.67 -0.11
C GLY A 49 11.61 3.94 -0.17
N ILE A 50 12.33 2.95 -0.62
CA ILE A 50 13.75 3.05 -0.90
C ILE A 50 13.99 2.50 -2.30
N PRO A 51 15.08 2.89 -2.95
CA PRO A 51 15.39 2.33 -4.28
C PRO A 51 15.49 0.80 -4.19
N GLY A 52 14.78 0.13 -5.08
CA GLY A 52 14.73 -1.33 -5.08
C GLY A 52 13.85 -1.94 -4.01
N GLY A 53 13.23 -1.13 -3.18
CA GLY A 53 12.34 -1.62 -2.14
C GLY A 53 11.06 -2.17 -2.73
N LYS A 54 10.45 -3.13 -2.04
CA LYS A 54 9.27 -3.82 -2.56
C LYS A 54 8.05 -3.66 -1.69
N ILE A 55 8.19 -2.99 -0.55
CA ILE A 55 7.07 -2.83 0.38
C ILE A 55 6.39 -1.51 0.13
N HIS A 56 5.08 -1.56 -0.04
CA HIS A 56 4.22 -0.38 -0.06
C HIS A 56 3.42 -0.39 1.22
N LEU A 57 3.46 0.71 1.95
CA LEU A 57 2.76 0.83 3.23
C LEU A 57 1.85 2.05 3.16
N TYR A 58 0.58 1.85 3.49
CA TYR A 58 -0.38 2.94 3.45
C TYR A 58 -1.48 2.73 4.49
N SER A 59 -2.13 3.83 4.86
CA SER A 59 -3.31 3.77 5.69
C SER A 59 -4.53 4.08 4.84
N LEU A 60 -5.65 3.48 5.21
CA LEU A 60 -6.91 3.67 4.53
C LEU A 60 -7.93 4.13 5.56
N THR A 61 -8.58 5.23 5.27
CA THR A 61 -9.66 5.76 6.11
C THR A 61 -10.92 5.83 5.26
N ALA A 62 -12.02 5.28 5.77
CA ALA A 62 -13.26 5.24 5.01
C ALA A 62 -14.45 5.52 5.90
N GLU A 63 -15.35 6.36 5.41
CA GLU A 63 -16.64 6.56 6.04
C GLU A 63 -17.53 5.34 5.79
N PRO A 64 -18.59 5.17 6.61
CA PRO A 64 -19.50 4.03 6.40
C PRO A 64 -19.95 3.91 4.96
N GLY A 65 -19.88 2.72 4.43
CA GLY A 65 -20.20 2.42 3.04
C GLY A 65 -19.09 2.68 2.07
N GLY A 66 -18.04 3.37 2.49
CA GLY A 66 -16.92 3.66 1.60
C GLY A 66 -15.95 2.51 1.51
N GLY A 67 -15.25 2.43 0.40
CA GLY A 67 -14.29 1.38 0.22
C GLY A 67 -13.53 1.51 -1.08
N ILE A 68 -12.65 0.57 -1.27
CA ILE A 68 -11.89 0.41 -2.49
C ILE A 68 -12.24 -0.96 -3.03
N SER A 69 -12.80 -1.00 -4.22
CA SER A 69 -13.12 -2.28 -4.84
C SER A 69 -12.12 -2.53 -5.93
N GLY A 70 -11.59 -3.73 -5.88
CA GLY A 70 -10.75 -4.19 -6.95
C GLY A 70 -9.66 -3.21 -7.25
N PHE A 71 -8.91 -2.81 -6.26
CA PHE A 71 -7.76 -1.99 -6.45
C PHE A 71 -7.35 -2.07 -7.84
N VAL A 72 -7.75 -1.31 -8.72
CA VAL A 72 -7.36 -1.52 -10.05
C VAL A 72 -7.58 -2.98 -10.41
N PRO A 73 -8.69 -3.29 -11.04
CA PRO A 73 -9.07 -4.67 -11.35
C PRO A 73 -7.98 -5.46 -12.02
N ASP A 74 -7.05 -4.78 -12.65
CA ASP A 74 -5.97 -5.43 -13.35
C ASP A 74 -4.74 -5.61 -12.49
N HIS A 75 -4.80 -5.19 -11.25
CA HIS A 75 -3.69 -5.36 -10.33
C HIS A 75 -3.85 -6.61 -9.53
N VAL A 76 -3.74 -7.66 -10.24
CA VAL A 76 -3.31 -8.90 -9.67
C VAL A 76 -1.81 -8.74 -9.54
N HIS A 77 -1.32 -8.42 -8.36
CA HIS A 77 0.10 -8.32 -8.18
C HIS A 77 0.62 -9.61 -7.56
N GLU A 78 1.85 -9.95 -7.91
CA GLU A 78 2.48 -11.10 -7.34
C GLU A 78 2.98 -10.77 -5.97
N GLY A 79 2.65 -10.93 -4.98
CA GLY A 79 3.16 -10.57 -3.69
C GLY A 79 2.06 -10.60 -2.67
N ASP A 80 2.45 -10.69 -1.45
CA ASP A 80 1.52 -10.76 -0.36
C ASP A 80 1.00 -9.38 -0.04
N GLU A 81 -0.17 -9.37 0.56
CA GLU A 81 -0.71 -8.16 1.15
C GLU A 81 -1.24 -8.50 2.53
N CYS A 82 -1.03 -7.61 3.48
CA CYS A 82 -1.64 -7.79 4.78
C CYS A 82 -2.15 -6.47 5.31
N GLY A 83 -3.20 -6.55 6.11
CA GLY A 83 -3.84 -5.38 6.67
C GLY A 83 -4.19 -5.57 8.12
N TRP A 84 -4.30 -4.45 8.82
CA TRP A 84 -4.58 -4.43 10.24
C TRP A 84 -5.57 -3.31 10.53
N VAL A 85 -6.65 -3.64 11.24
CA VAL A 85 -7.70 -2.67 11.53
C VAL A 85 -7.36 -1.91 12.80
N LEU A 86 -7.22 -0.60 12.69
CA LEU A 86 -6.95 0.27 13.81
C LEU A 86 -8.24 0.68 14.51
N SER A 87 -9.29 0.93 13.74
CA SER A 87 -10.58 1.34 14.30
C SER A 87 -11.68 1.03 13.32
N GLY A 88 -12.89 0.82 13.85
CA GLY A 88 -14.05 0.55 13.05
C GLY A 88 -14.15 -0.91 12.62
N ARG A 89 -14.96 -1.14 11.61
CA ARG A 89 -15.19 -2.47 11.07
C ARG A 89 -15.12 -2.42 9.56
N ILE A 90 -14.42 -3.37 8.99
CA ILE A 90 -14.32 -3.45 7.53
C ILE A 90 -14.62 -4.87 7.08
N GLN A 91 -14.97 -4.96 5.83
CA GLN A 91 -15.16 -6.23 5.16
C GLN A 91 -14.13 -6.31 4.05
N VAL A 92 -13.39 -7.40 4.00
CA VAL A 92 -12.40 -7.62 2.94
C VAL A 92 -12.94 -8.75 2.07
N LYS A 93 -13.03 -8.48 0.78
CA LYS A 93 -13.49 -9.47 -0.18
C LYS A 93 -12.27 -9.92 -0.99
N ILE A 94 -12.06 -11.22 -1.04
CA ILE A 94 -10.95 -11.82 -1.78
C ILE A 94 -11.54 -12.88 -2.67
N GLY A 95 -11.57 -12.63 -3.98
CA GLY A 95 -12.31 -13.47 -4.89
C GLY A 95 -13.77 -13.45 -4.49
N ASP A 96 -14.31 -14.62 -4.20
CA ASP A 96 -15.71 -14.76 -3.77
C ASP A 96 -15.85 -14.85 -2.24
N GLU A 97 -14.75 -14.82 -1.52
CA GLU A 97 -14.79 -14.98 -0.07
C GLU A 97 -14.81 -13.60 0.59
N VAL A 98 -15.55 -13.52 1.68
CA VAL A 98 -15.75 -12.26 2.40
C VAL A 98 -15.36 -12.45 3.86
N PHE A 99 -14.57 -11.52 4.37
CA PHE A 99 -14.05 -11.59 5.74
C PHE A 99 -14.41 -10.31 6.48
N ASP A 100 -15.03 -10.46 7.65
CA ASP A 100 -15.37 -9.32 8.51
C ASP A 100 -14.26 -9.12 9.52
N LEU A 101 -13.74 -7.92 9.58
CA LEU A 101 -12.65 -7.56 10.50
C LEU A 101 -13.06 -6.38 11.36
N LYS A 102 -12.68 -6.43 12.61
CA LYS A 102 -12.91 -5.34 13.55
C LYS A 102 -11.59 -4.91 14.15
N LYS A 103 -11.62 -3.86 14.94
CA LYS A 103 -10.42 -3.30 15.57
C LYS A 103 -9.55 -4.40 16.15
N GLY A 104 -8.28 -4.38 15.77
CA GLY A 104 -7.29 -5.34 16.24
C GLY A 104 -7.14 -6.58 15.38
N ASP A 105 -8.07 -6.82 14.47
CA ASP A 105 -7.97 -7.96 13.56
C ASP A 105 -7.04 -7.65 12.41
N SER A 106 -6.47 -8.70 11.84
CA SER A 106 -5.64 -8.57 10.66
C SER A 106 -5.98 -9.65 9.65
N ILE A 107 -5.55 -9.41 8.41
CA ILE A 107 -5.71 -10.36 7.33
C ILE A 107 -4.43 -10.35 6.51
N HIS A 108 -4.06 -11.51 6.00
CA HIS A 108 -2.87 -11.67 5.17
C HIS A 108 -3.23 -12.61 4.04
N PHE A 109 -3.02 -12.16 2.81
CA PHE A 109 -3.47 -12.93 1.65
C PHE A 109 -2.55 -12.68 0.47
N SER A 110 -2.68 -13.54 -0.52
CA SER A 110 -1.94 -13.41 -1.76
C SER A 110 -2.58 -12.31 -2.61
N GLY A 111 -1.77 -11.36 -3.07
CA GLY A 111 -2.25 -10.28 -3.93
C GLY A 111 -2.62 -10.74 -5.32
N ALA A 112 -2.44 -12.02 -5.62
CA ALA A 112 -2.78 -12.55 -6.95
C ALA A 112 -4.29 -12.68 -7.17
N ARG A 113 -5.10 -12.54 -6.14
CA ARG A 113 -6.54 -12.65 -6.26
C ARG A 113 -7.18 -11.27 -6.18
N PRO A 114 -8.23 -11.03 -6.97
CA PRO A 114 -8.94 -9.75 -6.88
C PRO A 114 -9.46 -9.54 -5.48
N HIS A 115 -9.30 -8.33 -4.96
CA HIS A 115 -9.69 -8.05 -3.59
C HIS A 115 -10.19 -6.61 -3.45
N GLY A 116 -10.95 -6.38 -2.41
CA GLY A 116 -11.49 -5.06 -2.10
C GLY A 116 -11.77 -4.92 -0.62
N ILE A 117 -11.93 -3.69 -0.18
CA ILE A 117 -12.12 -3.34 1.22
C ILE A 117 -13.30 -2.40 1.31
N ARG A 118 -14.18 -2.61 2.28
CA ARG A 118 -15.34 -1.73 2.48
C ARG A 118 -15.61 -1.56 3.96
N ASN A 119 -15.94 -0.34 4.36
CA ASN A 119 -16.42 -0.06 5.70
C ASN A 119 -17.87 -0.52 5.80
N VAL A 120 -18.11 -1.51 6.67
CA VAL A 120 -19.45 -2.05 6.88
C VAL A 120 -19.99 -1.67 8.25
N GLY A 121 -19.28 -0.83 8.98
CA GLY A 121 -19.74 -0.32 10.26
C GLY A 121 -20.54 0.95 10.10
N ASP A 122 -20.84 1.57 11.24
CA ASP A 122 -21.59 2.82 11.27
C ASP A 122 -20.71 4.00 11.69
N GLU A 123 -19.40 3.79 11.79
CA GLU A 123 -18.42 4.82 12.11
C GLU A 123 -17.25 4.71 11.14
N PRO A 124 -16.44 5.78 11.04
CA PRO A 124 -15.28 5.71 10.16
C PRO A 124 -14.36 4.56 10.54
N SER A 125 -13.74 3.97 9.55
CA SER A 125 -12.77 2.91 9.76
C SER A 125 -11.38 3.41 9.38
N GLU A 126 -10.37 2.87 10.06
CA GLU A 126 -8.99 3.13 9.75
C GLU A 126 -8.22 1.82 9.78
N SER A 127 -7.43 1.59 8.75
CA SER A 127 -6.65 0.36 8.64
C SER A 127 -5.31 0.68 7.99
N ILE A 128 -4.33 -0.16 8.28
CA ILE A 128 -2.99 -0.04 7.72
C ILE A 128 -2.73 -1.27 6.87
N TRP A 129 -2.13 -1.05 5.71
CA TRP A 129 -1.91 -2.07 4.71
C TRP A 129 -0.47 -2.08 4.25
N ALA A 130 0.09 -3.28 4.15
CA ALA A 130 1.41 -3.50 3.61
C ALA A 130 1.26 -4.44 2.42
N ALA A 131 1.79 -4.03 1.28
CA ALA A 131 1.71 -4.82 0.07
C ALA A 131 3.11 -4.97 -0.51
N LEU A 132 3.43 -6.18 -0.91
CA LEU A 132 4.66 -6.43 -1.66
C LEU A 132 4.36 -6.26 -3.13
N SER A 133 5.19 -5.49 -3.78
CA SER A 133 5.12 -5.33 -5.22
C SER A 133 6.36 -5.96 -5.80
N VAL A 134 6.18 -7.00 -6.61
CA VAL A 134 7.28 -7.52 -7.38
C VAL A 134 7.32 -6.70 -8.65
N ALA A 135 8.39 -5.93 -8.81
CA ALA A 135 8.54 -5.15 -10.01
C ALA A 135 8.68 -6.09 -11.19
N LEU A 136 7.91 -5.85 -12.20
CA LEU A 136 8.00 -6.60 -13.44
C LEU A 136 8.96 -5.93 -14.39
#